data_9bef3373c025ee676fe175beed7a2e56
#
_entry.id   9bef3373c025ee676fe175beed7a2e56
#
_cell.length_a   1.000
_cell.length_b   1.000
_cell.length_c   1.000
_cell.angle_alpha   90.00
_cell.angle_beta   90.00
_cell.angle_gamma   90.00
#
_symmetry.space_group_name_H-M   'P 1'
#
loop_
_entity.id
_entity.type
_entity.pdbx_description
1 polymer ?
#
loop_
_entity_poly.entity_id
_entity_poly.type
_entity_poly.pdbx_seq_one_letter_code
_entity_poly.pdbx_strand_id
1 'polypeptide(L)'
;MKNFISFVVAVVVASFALAATAQPASITTERYTLKVESLASGLVLPWSVALLPDGLILVTEKPGRLRVLRGGTLLPNPVSGLPEVTVRGQGGLLDVVAHPNYAQNKLIYWSYAAGADGEVGTDVARGRLSCESEGCSVSDVKVVFSQKPKSTAGQHFGSRLVWDRKGNLFVTLGDRGRQDDAQNLGNHLGTVLRITDSGGIPADNPFAKREGALPEIFTYGNRNVQGAALHPRTGELWAHEHGPQGGDELNILRSGRNYGWPVITHGRTYGLGRTIGEGTEREDIPKALKIWLPQSIAPSGLTFYTGSLFPQWRSSLFLGSLREQMLIRLTLDGDAVTGEERISGLGRIRDVREGADGAIYVLSESAGQLFRLTPSTP
;
A
#
# COMPACT_ATOMS: atom_id res chain seq x y z
N MET A 1 27.89 50.17 47.18
CA MET A 1 28.40 49.71 45.86
C MET A 1 28.16 48.22 45.78
N LYS A 2 27.13 47.79 45.04
CA LYS A 2 26.79 46.39 44.83
C LYS A 2 27.13 46.05 43.36
N ASN A 3 28.11 45.22 43.16
CA ASN A 3 28.53 44.74 41.82
C ASN A 3 27.57 43.65 41.34
N PHE A 4 26.84 43.89 40.26
CA PHE A 4 26.09 42.86 39.52
C PHE A 4 27.02 42.25 38.47
N ILE A 5 27.28 40.96 38.61
CA ILE A 5 27.98 40.15 37.59
C ILE A 5 26.89 39.53 36.71
N SER A 6 26.79 39.97 35.45
CA SER A 6 25.92 39.36 34.45
C SER A 6 26.62 38.13 33.81
N PHE A 7 26.02 36.96 34.02
CA PHE A 7 26.43 35.76 33.27
C PHE A 7 25.69 35.73 31.94
N VAL A 8 26.46 35.77 30.83
CA VAL A 8 25.96 35.52 29.49
C VAL A 8 26.09 34.02 29.24
N VAL A 9 24.94 33.33 29.16
CA VAL A 9 24.89 31.92 28.73
C VAL A 9 24.84 31.88 27.22
N ALA A 10 25.89 31.49 26.57
CA ALA A 10 25.94 31.22 25.14
C ALA A 10 25.30 29.85 24.84
N VAL A 11 24.11 29.82 24.25
CA VAL A 11 23.48 28.61 23.74
C VAL A 11 24.11 28.24 22.41
N VAL A 12 24.94 27.20 22.38
CA VAL A 12 25.46 26.62 21.15
C VAL A 12 24.39 25.70 20.55
N VAL A 13 23.73 26.17 19.50
CA VAL A 13 22.82 25.34 18.69
C VAL A 13 23.68 24.48 17.76
N ALA A 14 23.90 23.23 18.12
CA ALA A 14 24.54 22.25 17.24
C ALA A 14 23.53 21.82 16.16
N SER A 15 23.69 22.34 14.94
CA SER A 15 22.96 21.89 13.78
C SER A 15 23.48 20.51 13.35
N PHE A 16 22.77 19.45 13.70
CA PHE A 16 23.03 18.13 13.11
C PHE A 16 22.50 18.14 11.68
N ALA A 17 23.42 18.34 10.72
CA ALA A 17 23.15 18.01 9.34
C ALA A 17 23.06 16.48 9.24
N LEU A 18 21.86 15.94 9.05
CA LEU A 18 21.70 14.54 8.61
C LEU A 18 22.40 14.44 7.25
N ALA A 19 23.52 13.74 7.20
CA ALA A 19 24.14 13.35 5.94
C ALA A 19 23.14 12.47 5.18
N ALA A 20 22.55 13.00 4.11
CA ALA A 20 21.80 12.19 3.17
C ALA A 20 22.79 11.17 2.58
N THR A 21 22.64 9.90 2.93
CA THR A 21 23.41 8.84 2.29
C THR A 21 23.09 8.85 0.80
N ALA A 22 24.10 9.08 -0.04
CA ALA A 22 23.93 9.06 -1.50
C ALA A 22 23.37 7.69 -1.89
N GLN A 23 22.28 7.70 -2.65
CA GLN A 23 21.67 6.47 -3.15
C GLN A 23 22.63 5.80 -4.15
N PRO A 24 22.72 4.46 -4.16
CA PRO A 24 23.59 3.77 -5.08
C PRO A 24 23.14 4.00 -6.53
N ALA A 25 24.07 4.29 -7.42
CA ALA A 25 23.78 4.40 -8.86
C ALA A 25 23.41 3.05 -9.48
N SER A 26 23.85 1.95 -8.87
CA SER A 26 23.55 0.58 -9.27
C SER A 26 23.42 -0.35 -8.08
N ILE A 27 22.66 -1.43 -8.26
CA ILE A 27 22.47 -2.50 -7.26
C ILE A 27 22.68 -3.84 -7.96
N THR A 28 23.53 -4.69 -7.41
CA THR A 28 23.70 -6.06 -7.88
C THR A 28 22.66 -6.96 -7.23
N THR A 29 22.01 -7.79 -8.07
CA THR A 29 21.05 -8.81 -7.67
C THR A 29 21.53 -10.19 -8.11
N GLU A 30 20.79 -11.25 -7.81
CA GLU A 30 21.14 -12.62 -8.25
C GLU A 30 21.23 -12.76 -9.78
N ARG A 31 20.48 -11.97 -10.54
CA ARG A 31 20.32 -12.10 -11.98
C ARG A 31 20.73 -10.88 -12.79
N TYR A 32 20.71 -9.70 -12.18
CA TYR A 32 20.94 -8.43 -12.87
C TYR A 32 21.76 -7.47 -12.01
N THR A 33 22.50 -6.60 -12.68
CA THR A 33 22.91 -5.33 -12.11
C THR A 33 21.85 -4.31 -12.50
N LEU A 34 21.22 -3.69 -11.51
CA LEU A 34 20.18 -2.68 -11.71
C LEU A 34 20.81 -1.31 -11.82
N LYS A 35 20.42 -0.55 -12.82
CA LYS A 35 20.57 0.91 -12.83
C LYS A 35 19.46 1.51 -11.98
N VAL A 36 19.82 2.37 -11.03
CA VAL A 36 18.88 3.08 -10.16
C VAL A 36 18.80 4.54 -10.59
N GLU A 37 17.65 4.94 -11.10
CA GLU A 37 17.37 6.30 -11.51
C GLU A 37 16.37 6.93 -10.53
N SER A 38 16.74 8.08 -9.91
CA SER A 38 15.83 8.86 -9.08
C SER A 38 14.98 9.77 -9.96
N LEU A 39 13.68 9.52 -10.04
CA LEU A 39 12.73 10.32 -10.81
C LEU A 39 12.19 11.51 -10.02
N ALA A 40 12.09 11.38 -8.70
CA ALA A 40 11.65 12.46 -7.81
C ALA A 40 12.29 12.31 -6.45
N SER A 41 12.53 13.44 -5.79
CA SER A 41 13.03 13.54 -4.42
C SER A 41 12.23 14.59 -3.63
N GLY A 42 12.43 14.64 -2.32
CA GLY A 42 11.74 15.59 -1.44
C GLY A 42 10.26 15.26 -1.21
N LEU A 43 9.83 14.02 -1.50
CA LEU A 43 8.50 13.53 -1.17
C LEU A 43 8.37 13.34 0.34
N VAL A 44 7.22 13.70 0.91
CA VAL A 44 6.99 13.66 2.35
C VAL A 44 6.07 12.49 2.71
N LEU A 45 6.60 11.47 3.36
CA LEU A 45 5.88 10.25 3.74
C LEU A 45 5.07 9.70 2.55
N PRO A 46 5.71 9.46 1.38
CA PRO A 46 5.01 8.97 0.21
C PRO A 46 4.43 7.58 0.47
N TRP A 47 3.20 7.33 -0.06
CA TRP A 47 2.48 6.08 0.23
C TRP A 47 2.22 5.21 -1.00
N SER A 48 1.85 5.79 -2.12
CA SER A 48 1.55 5.03 -3.35
C SER A 48 1.98 5.79 -4.60
N VAL A 49 2.23 5.04 -5.67
CA VAL A 49 2.52 5.57 -7.00
C VAL A 49 1.56 4.97 -8.03
N ALA A 50 1.00 5.81 -8.91
CA ALA A 50 0.23 5.40 -10.08
C ALA A 50 0.89 5.91 -11.36
N LEU A 51 1.17 5.00 -12.28
CA LEU A 51 1.72 5.28 -13.60
C LEU A 51 0.55 5.40 -14.58
N LEU A 52 0.28 6.61 -15.07
CA LEU A 52 -0.88 6.86 -15.91
C LEU A 52 -0.59 6.62 -17.40
N PRO A 53 -1.59 6.21 -18.20
CA PRO A 53 -1.40 5.93 -19.64
C PRO A 53 -0.93 7.14 -20.47
N ASP A 54 -1.15 8.36 -19.98
CA ASP A 54 -0.71 9.61 -20.64
C ASP A 54 0.70 10.06 -20.21
N GLY A 55 1.42 9.22 -19.47
CA GLY A 55 2.79 9.46 -19.05
C GLY A 55 2.93 10.29 -17.78
N LEU A 56 1.84 10.72 -17.16
CA LEU A 56 1.88 11.33 -15.83
C LEU A 56 2.12 10.25 -14.78
N ILE A 57 2.85 10.61 -13.74
CA ILE A 57 3.02 9.76 -12.56
C ILE A 57 2.43 10.49 -11.36
N LEU A 58 1.52 9.83 -10.68
CA LEU A 58 0.91 10.33 -9.45
C LEU A 58 1.61 9.70 -8.25
N VAL A 59 1.88 10.50 -7.21
CA VAL A 59 2.39 10.02 -5.93
C VAL A 59 1.54 10.60 -4.81
N THR A 60 0.98 9.74 -3.98
CA THR A 60 0.31 10.19 -2.74
C THR A 60 1.33 10.42 -1.64
N GLU A 61 1.15 11.51 -0.93
CA GLU A 61 1.87 11.80 0.31
C GLU A 61 0.88 11.74 1.49
N LYS A 62 1.20 10.94 2.49
CA LYS A 62 0.32 10.70 3.65
C LYS A 62 -0.28 11.97 4.29
N PRO A 63 0.43 13.11 4.36
CA PRO A 63 -0.14 14.36 4.86
C PRO A 63 -1.33 14.94 4.05
N GLY A 64 -1.78 14.29 2.97
CA GLY A 64 -2.96 14.69 2.21
C GLY A 64 -2.66 15.33 0.86
N ARG A 65 -1.41 15.23 0.36
CA ARG A 65 -1.05 15.80 -0.93
C ARG A 65 -0.95 14.73 -2.00
N LEU A 66 -1.57 14.95 -3.15
CA LEU A 66 -1.35 14.18 -4.37
C LEU A 66 -0.37 14.93 -5.26
N ARG A 67 0.80 14.34 -5.49
CA ARG A 67 1.87 14.94 -6.29
C ARG A 67 1.86 14.39 -7.71
N VAL A 68 2.34 15.16 -8.65
CA VAL A 68 2.41 14.81 -10.06
C VAL A 68 3.82 14.98 -10.58
N LEU A 69 4.33 13.95 -11.28
CA LEU A 69 5.51 14.07 -12.14
C LEU A 69 5.03 14.13 -13.59
N ARG A 70 5.56 15.08 -14.33
CA ARG A 70 5.33 15.29 -15.77
C ARG A 70 6.65 15.38 -16.49
N GLY A 71 6.90 14.48 -17.46
CA GLY A 71 8.16 14.48 -18.21
C GLY A 71 9.42 14.37 -17.34
N GLY A 72 9.36 13.57 -16.25
CA GLY A 72 10.47 13.41 -15.30
C GLY A 72 10.63 14.54 -14.28
N THR A 73 9.74 15.54 -14.28
CA THR A 73 9.81 16.67 -13.34
C THR A 73 8.65 16.64 -12.35
N LEU A 74 8.97 16.71 -11.06
CA LEU A 74 7.96 16.84 -9.99
C LEU A 74 7.38 18.26 -10.04
N LEU A 75 6.07 18.37 -10.29
CA LEU A 75 5.39 19.67 -10.30
C LEU A 75 5.43 20.32 -8.90
N PRO A 76 5.61 21.65 -8.82
CA PRO A 76 5.75 22.35 -7.55
C PRO A 76 4.47 22.26 -6.69
N ASN A 77 3.31 22.40 -7.32
CA ASN A 77 2.02 22.39 -6.63
C ASN A 77 1.41 20.97 -6.62
N PRO A 78 0.82 20.55 -5.50
CA PRO A 78 0.02 19.32 -5.46
C PRO A 78 -1.28 19.49 -6.26
N VAL A 79 -1.91 18.38 -6.59
CA VAL A 79 -3.25 18.36 -7.20
C VAL A 79 -4.26 18.99 -6.24
N SER A 80 -5.03 19.95 -6.73
CA SER A 80 -6.11 20.59 -5.98
C SER A 80 -7.44 19.83 -6.12
N GLY A 81 -8.39 20.11 -5.20
CA GLY A 81 -9.76 19.57 -5.28
C GLY A 81 -9.96 18.22 -4.60
N LEU A 82 -8.94 17.64 -3.93
CA LEU A 82 -9.15 16.46 -3.10
C LEU A 82 -10.00 16.80 -1.85
N PRO A 83 -10.78 15.85 -1.32
CA PRO A 83 -11.45 16.04 -0.04
C PRO A 83 -10.44 16.16 1.10
N GLU A 84 -10.91 16.68 2.23
CA GLU A 84 -10.09 16.77 3.43
C GLU A 84 -9.63 15.39 3.90
N VAL A 85 -8.34 15.29 4.25
CA VAL A 85 -7.69 14.07 4.72
C VAL A 85 -7.37 14.19 6.20
N THR A 86 -7.88 13.27 6.99
CA THR A 86 -7.57 13.23 8.44
C THR A 86 -6.28 12.41 8.65
N VAL A 87 -5.19 13.09 8.98
CA VAL A 87 -3.92 12.41 9.27
C VAL A 87 -3.94 11.90 10.71
N ARG A 88 -3.91 10.58 10.88
CA ARG A 88 -3.90 9.94 12.20
C ARG A 88 -3.09 8.65 12.21
N GLY A 89 -1.96 8.63 12.88
CA GLY A 89 -1.09 7.45 12.96
C GLY A 89 -0.66 6.95 11.57
N GLN A 90 -1.12 5.76 11.17
CA GLN A 90 -0.86 5.19 9.85
C GLN A 90 -1.76 5.78 8.76
N GLY A 91 -2.88 6.41 9.12
CA GLY A 91 -3.83 7.01 8.19
C GLY A 91 -3.39 8.36 7.62
N GLY A 92 -3.95 8.71 6.48
CA GLY A 92 -3.67 9.90 5.70
C GLY A 92 -4.20 9.73 4.28
N LEU A 93 -3.59 10.36 3.26
CA LEU A 93 -3.80 10.02 1.86
C LEU A 93 -2.98 8.78 1.53
N LEU A 94 -3.62 7.72 1.02
CA LEU A 94 -3.05 6.39 0.97
C LEU A 94 -2.87 5.90 -0.48
N ASP A 95 -3.68 4.99 -1.00
CA ASP A 95 -3.49 4.49 -2.36
C ASP A 95 -4.09 5.43 -3.43
N VAL A 96 -3.57 5.33 -4.65
CA VAL A 96 -4.14 5.97 -5.84
C VAL A 96 -4.02 5.04 -7.03
N VAL A 97 -5.10 4.91 -7.82
CA VAL A 97 -5.13 4.12 -9.05
C VAL A 97 -5.92 4.84 -10.14
N ALA A 98 -5.52 4.63 -11.40
CA ALA A 98 -6.33 5.05 -12.54
C ALA A 98 -7.52 4.11 -12.74
N HIS A 99 -8.63 4.63 -13.24
CA HIS A 99 -9.70 3.80 -13.76
C HIS A 99 -9.22 2.97 -14.98
N PRO A 100 -9.68 1.73 -15.21
CA PRO A 100 -9.26 0.93 -16.37
C PRO A 100 -9.44 1.66 -17.72
N ASN A 101 -10.46 2.52 -17.84
CA ASN A 101 -10.70 3.36 -19.01
C ASN A 101 -10.22 4.81 -18.85
N TYR A 102 -9.12 5.01 -18.10
CA TYR A 102 -8.58 6.35 -17.81
C TYR A 102 -8.30 7.18 -19.07
N ALA A 103 -7.83 6.55 -20.14
CA ALA A 103 -7.55 7.24 -21.40
C ALA A 103 -8.77 8.04 -21.91
N GLN A 104 -10.00 7.53 -21.69
CA GLN A 104 -11.26 8.13 -22.13
C GLN A 104 -11.91 9.01 -21.06
N ASN A 105 -11.89 8.56 -19.79
CA ASN A 105 -12.70 9.20 -18.75
C ASN A 105 -11.91 10.05 -17.77
N LYS A 106 -10.57 9.93 -17.77
CA LYS A 106 -9.65 10.64 -16.86
C LYS A 106 -9.96 10.46 -15.37
N LEU A 107 -10.67 9.38 -15.00
CA LEU A 107 -11.00 9.11 -13.62
C LEU A 107 -9.80 8.48 -12.89
N ILE A 108 -9.53 9.00 -11.72
CA ILE A 108 -8.63 8.42 -10.72
C ILE A 108 -9.41 8.10 -9.45
N TYR A 109 -8.96 7.10 -8.72
CA TYR A 109 -9.52 6.68 -7.43
C TYR A 109 -8.41 6.76 -6.38
N TRP A 110 -8.76 7.17 -5.19
CA TRP A 110 -7.82 7.20 -4.07
C TRP A 110 -8.51 6.78 -2.78
N SER A 111 -7.75 6.08 -1.94
CA SER A 111 -8.14 5.78 -0.57
C SER A 111 -7.52 6.79 0.40
N TYR A 112 -8.24 7.16 1.42
CA TYR A 112 -7.79 8.13 2.40
C TYR A 112 -8.45 7.94 3.75
N ALA A 113 -7.79 8.42 4.78
CA ALA A 113 -8.36 8.44 6.11
C ALA A 113 -9.30 9.65 6.25
N ALA A 114 -10.55 9.40 6.62
CA ALA A 114 -11.58 10.42 6.80
C ALA A 114 -12.43 10.13 8.03
N GLY A 115 -12.90 11.20 8.68
CA GLY A 115 -13.78 11.08 9.83
C GLY A 115 -13.97 12.37 10.57
N ALA A 116 -14.79 12.31 11.61
CA ALA A 116 -15.10 13.41 12.49
C ALA A 116 -15.06 12.94 13.95
N ASP A 117 -15.09 13.88 14.90
CA ASP A 117 -15.20 13.62 16.34
C ASP A 117 -14.14 12.65 16.89
N GLY A 118 -12.96 12.64 16.26
CA GLY A 118 -11.85 11.77 16.64
C GLY A 118 -11.97 10.32 16.13
N GLU A 119 -13.02 9.94 15.45
CA GLU A 119 -13.16 8.65 14.79
C GLU A 119 -12.80 8.74 13.30
N VAL A 120 -11.91 7.85 12.82
CA VAL A 120 -11.36 7.87 11.48
C VAL A 120 -11.42 6.46 10.87
N GLY A 121 -11.77 6.37 9.61
CA GLY A 121 -11.76 5.12 8.84
C GLY A 121 -11.23 5.35 7.44
N THR A 122 -11.12 4.28 6.67
CA THR A 122 -10.73 4.35 5.26
C THR A 122 -11.96 4.68 4.41
N ASP A 123 -11.89 5.80 3.71
CA ASP A 123 -12.84 6.16 2.67
C ASP A 123 -12.15 6.01 1.29
N VAL A 124 -12.95 5.79 0.24
CA VAL A 124 -12.49 5.78 -1.16
C VAL A 124 -13.27 6.83 -1.92
N ALA A 125 -12.56 7.71 -2.61
CA ALA A 125 -13.16 8.68 -3.51
C ALA A 125 -12.63 8.49 -4.94
N ARG A 126 -13.38 9.03 -5.90
CA ARG A 126 -12.96 9.16 -7.29
C ARG A 126 -13.19 10.58 -7.78
N GLY A 127 -12.46 10.99 -8.80
CA GLY A 127 -12.63 12.26 -9.46
C GLY A 127 -11.96 12.27 -10.82
N ARG A 128 -12.29 13.27 -11.63
CA ARG A 128 -11.68 13.48 -12.94
C ARG A 128 -10.42 14.34 -12.80
N LEU A 129 -9.29 13.77 -13.18
CA LEU A 129 -8.02 14.48 -13.19
C LEU A 129 -7.91 15.35 -14.46
N SER A 130 -7.58 16.62 -14.28
CA SER A 130 -7.16 17.55 -15.36
C SER A 130 -5.82 18.15 -14.99
N CYS A 131 -4.91 18.18 -15.96
CA CYS A 131 -3.57 18.73 -15.79
C CYS A 131 -3.24 19.69 -16.93
N GLU A 132 -3.25 20.98 -16.63
CA GLU A 132 -2.89 22.06 -17.55
C GLU A 132 -1.45 22.54 -17.32
N SER A 133 -1.02 23.59 -18.04
CA SER A 133 0.31 24.18 -17.89
C SER A 133 0.58 24.66 -16.45
N GLU A 134 -0.42 25.20 -15.78
CA GLU A 134 -0.30 25.83 -14.45
C GLU A 134 -0.43 24.86 -13.28
N GLY A 135 -0.88 23.62 -13.52
CA GLY A 135 -1.05 22.61 -12.47
C GLY A 135 -2.09 21.56 -12.77
N CYS A 136 -2.38 20.78 -11.74
CA CYS A 136 -3.37 19.69 -11.83
C CYS A 136 -4.47 19.88 -10.80
N SER A 137 -5.69 19.46 -11.17
CA SER A 137 -6.85 19.47 -10.29
C SER A 137 -7.72 18.24 -10.50
N VAL A 138 -8.52 17.88 -9.50
CA VAL A 138 -9.60 16.91 -9.63
C VAL A 138 -10.95 17.61 -9.51
N SER A 139 -11.87 17.23 -10.39
CA SER A 139 -13.28 17.66 -10.40
C SER A 139 -14.20 16.45 -10.27
N ASP A 140 -15.51 16.70 -10.16
CA ASP A 140 -16.55 15.65 -10.06
C ASP A 140 -16.28 14.63 -8.95
N VAL A 141 -15.73 15.10 -7.84
CA VAL A 141 -15.32 14.24 -6.73
C VAL A 141 -16.53 13.58 -6.07
N LYS A 142 -16.47 12.25 -5.95
CA LYS A 142 -17.49 11.43 -5.29
C LYS A 142 -16.83 10.43 -4.36
N VAL A 143 -17.32 10.36 -3.12
CA VAL A 143 -17.00 9.27 -2.20
C VAL A 143 -17.80 8.05 -2.66
N VAL A 144 -17.11 6.97 -3.01
CA VAL A 144 -17.71 5.71 -3.50
C VAL A 144 -17.75 4.62 -2.43
N PHE A 145 -16.98 4.80 -1.35
CA PHE A 145 -17.01 3.92 -0.18
C PHE A 145 -16.62 4.69 1.08
N SER A 146 -17.25 4.34 2.20
CA SER A 146 -16.89 4.84 3.54
C SER A 146 -16.95 3.70 4.55
N GLN A 147 -15.83 3.45 5.24
CA GLN A 147 -15.70 2.39 6.25
C GLN A 147 -16.66 2.56 7.42
N LYS A 148 -17.26 1.46 7.86
CA LYS A 148 -18.14 1.37 9.05
C LYS A 148 -17.75 0.17 9.93
N PRO A 149 -17.62 0.36 11.23
CA PRO A 149 -17.53 1.65 11.92
C PRO A 149 -16.20 2.36 11.64
N LYS A 150 -16.16 3.67 11.88
CA LYS A 150 -14.92 4.42 12.08
C LYS A 150 -14.40 4.18 13.50
N SER A 151 -13.14 4.51 13.77
CA SER A 151 -12.47 4.16 15.03
C SER A 151 -11.52 5.26 15.47
N THR A 152 -11.31 5.39 16.77
CA THR A 152 -10.30 6.27 17.36
C THR A 152 -8.87 5.77 17.16
N ALA A 153 -8.68 4.51 16.73
CA ALA A 153 -7.36 3.90 16.53
C ALA A 153 -6.58 4.55 15.37
N GLY A 154 -5.28 4.66 15.54
CA GLY A 154 -4.36 5.21 14.54
C GLY A 154 -3.68 4.15 13.63
N GLN A 155 -4.04 2.88 13.74
CA GLN A 155 -3.39 1.78 13.00
C GLN A 155 -4.35 1.02 12.08
N HIS A 156 -3.79 0.18 11.20
CA HIS A 156 -4.42 -0.84 10.38
C HIS A 156 -5.53 -0.29 9.47
N PHE A 157 -5.17 0.62 8.56
CA PHE A 157 -6.10 1.20 7.59
C PHE A 157 -6.30 0.31 6.35
N GLY A 158 -5.43 -0.67 6.10
CA GLY A 158 -5.42 -1.41 4.83
C GLY A 158 -5.15 -0.48 3.65
N SER A 159 -6.19 -0.19 2.85
CA SER A 159 -6.31 0.90 1.87
C SER A 159 -5.84 0.61 0.45
N ARG A 160 -5.33 -0.57 0.11
CA ARG A 160 -4.91 -0.88 -1.24
C ARG A 160 -6.12 -1.03 -2.17
N LEU A 161 -6.01 -0.46 -3.38
CA LEU A 161 -7.01 -0.45 -4.43
C LEU A 161 -6.56 -1.29 -5.62
N VAL A 162 -7.40 -2.25 -6.06
CA VAL A 162 -7.07 -3.12 -7.21
C VAL A 162 -8.31 -3.33 -8.07
N TRP A 163 -8.23 -3.02 -9.36
CA TRP A 163 -9.30 -3.30 -10.31
C TRP A 163 -9.33 -4.78 -10.68
N ASP A 164 -10.53 -5.38 -10.68
CA ASP A 164 -10.72 -6.70 -11.30
C ASP A 164 -10.88 -6.56 -12.84
N ARG A 165 -10.86 -7.69 -13.54
CA ARG A 165 -11.02 -7.72 -14.99
C ARG A 165 -12.43 -7.38 -15.47
N LYS A 166 -13.41 -7.29 -14.55
CA LYS A 166 -14.81 -6.93 -14.84
C LYS A 166 -15.09 -5.45 -14.55
N GLY A 167 -14.10 -4.67 -14.14
CA GLY A 167 -14.24 -3.27 -13.80
C GLY A 167 -14.80 -3.01 -12.40
N ASN A 168 -14.72 -3.99 -11.49
CA ASN A 168 -15.00 -3.76 -10.08
C ASN A 168 -13.70 -3.46 -9.32
N LEU A 169 -13.83 -2.73 -8.24
CA LEU A 169 -12.72 -2.28 -7.41
C LEU A 169 -12.66 -3.10 -6.11
N PHE A 170 -11.54 -3.78 -5.89
CA PHE A 170 -11.21 -4.30 -4.57
C PHE A 170 -10.63 -3.18 -3.70
N VAL A 171 -11.07 -3.14 -2.44
CA VAL A 171 -10.59 -2.22 -1.41
C VAL A 171 -10.18 -3.04 -0.20
N THR A 172 -8.91 -2.97 0.17
CA THR A 172 -8.44 -3.69 1.35
C THR A 172 -8.60 -2.83 2.60
N LEU A 173 -8.99 -3.46 3.69
CA LEU A 173 -9.16 -2.79 4.97
C LEU A 173 -8.36 -3.50 6.08
N GLY A 174 -8.23 -2.85 7.22
CA GLY A 174 -7.63 -3.42 8.41
C GLY A 174 -8.63 -3.48 9.57
N ASP A 175 -8.28 -4.24 10.60
CA ASP A 175 -9.09 -4.46 11.80
C ASP A 175 -9.16 -3.22 12.73
N ARG A 176 -8.39 -2.17 12.43
CA ARG A 176 -8.30 -0.94 13.23
C ARG A 176 -7.95 -1.21 14.70
N GLY A 177 -7.24 -2.32 14.99
CA GLY A 177 -6.91 -2.76 16.34
C GLY A 177 -8.06 -3.42 17.12
N ARG A 178 -9.20 -3.66 16.47
CA ARG A 178 -10.36 -4.36 17.00
C ARG A 178 -10.40 -5.77 16.41
N GLN A 179 -9.44 -6.58 16.82
CA GLN A 179 -9.14 -7.88 16.21
C GLN A 179 -10.35 -8.81 16.07
N ASP A 180 -11.22 -8.87 17.08
CA ASP A 180 -12.37 -9.79 17.10
C ASP A 180 -13.45 -9.40 16.08
N ASP A 181 -13.52 -8.10 15.73
CA ASP A 181 -14.42 -7.61 14.69
C ASP A 181 -14.04 -8.09 13.28
N ALA A 182 -12.81 -8.56 13.06
CA ALA A 182 -12.40 -9.14 11.78
C ALA A 182 -13.18 -10.43 11.40
N GLN A 183 -13.83 -11.07 12.38
CA GLN A 183 -14.70 -12.24 12.17
C GLN A 183 -16.17 -11.86 12.00
N ASN A 184 -16.54 -10.59 12.14
CA ASN A 184 -17.93 -10.13 12.11
C ASN A 184 -18.26 -9.52 10.74
N LEU A 185 -19.05 -10.21 9.93
CA LEU A 185 -19.50 -9.74 8.61
C LEU A 185 -20.44 -8.52 8.65
N GLY A 186 -20.94 -8.11 9.82
CA GLY A 186 -21.75 -6.92 10.01
C GLY A 186 -20.97 -5.60 10.04
N ASN A 187 -19.65 -5.64 9.83
CA ASN A 187 -18.78 -4.47 9.78
C ASN A 187 -17.67 -4.64 8.74
N HIS A 188 -16.88 -3.57 8.46
CA HIS A 188 -15.81 -3.59 7.47
C HIS A 188 -14.41 -3.89 8.04
N LEU A 189 -14.29 -4.10 9.34
CA LEU A 189 -12.99 -4.27 9.99
C LEU A 189 -12.35 -5.61 9.61
N GLY A 190 -11.09 -5.56 9.15
CA GLY A 190 -10.39 -6.78 8.75
C GLY A 190 -10.98 -7.48 7.52
N THR A 191 -11.52 -6.72 6.57
CA THR A 191 -12.13 -7.27 5.35
C THR A 191 -11.43 -6.76 4.10
N VAL A 192 -11.66 -7.47 2.99
CA VAL A 192 -11.44 -6.95 1.64
C VAL A 192 -12.79 -6.83 0.96
N LEU A 193 -13.05 -5.69 0.39
CA LEU A 193 -14.32 -5.37 -0.27
C LEU A 193 -14.19 -5.51 -1.77
N ARG A 194 -15.33 -5.68 -2.45
CA ARG A 194 -15.46 -5.56 -3.90
C ARG A 194 -16.69 -4.75 -4.22
N ILE A 195 -16.48 -3.61 -4.90
CA ILE A 195 -17.52 -2.64 -5.28
C ILE A 195 -17.43 -2.33 -6.77
N THR A 196 -18.52 -1.82 -7.35
CA THR A 196 -18.47 -1.27 -8.72
C THR A 196 -17.66 0.04 -8.74
N ASP A 197 -17.36 0.54 -9.92
CA ASP A 197 -16.70 1.84 -10.13
C ASP A 197 -17.43 3.03 -9.49
N SER A 198 -18.73 2.91 -9.29
CA SER A 198 -19.60 3.92 -8.68
C SER A 198 -19.93 3.67 -7.21
N GLY A 199 -19.38 2.61 -6.60
CA GLY A 199 -19.62 2.23 -5.20
C GLY A 199 -20.81 1.29 -5.01
N GLY A 200 -21.43 0.80 -6.09
CA GLY A 200 -22.50 -0.20 -6.03
C GLY A 200 -21.98 -1.59 -5.67
N ILE A 201 -22.89 -2.50 -5.39
CA ILE A 201 -22.59 -3.89 -5.00
C ILE A 201 -22.64 -4.80 -6.25
N PRO A 202 -21.54 -5.46 -6.64
CA PRO A 202 -21.58 -6.49 -7.67
C PRO A 202 -22.54 -7.63 -7.29
N ALA A 203 -23.40 -8.05 -8.23
CA ALA A 203 -24.42 -9.06 -7.95
C ALA A 203 -23.84 -10.44 -7.59
N ASP A 204 -22.59 -10.70 -7.99
CA ASP A 204 -21.84 -11.92 -7.73
C ASP A 204 -20.94 -11.82 -6.48
N ASN A 205 -21.13 -10.81 -5.63
CA ASN A 205 -20.46 -10.75 -4.34
C ASN A 205 -20.97 -11.87 -3.40
N PRO A 206 -20.06 -12.49 -2.62
CA PRO A 206 -20.39 -13.68 -1.86
C PRO A 206 -21.44 -13.47 -0.75
N PHE A 207 -21.55 -12.25 -0.24
CA PHE A 207 -22.45 -11.89 0.85
C PHE A 207 -23.57 -10.95 0.42
N ALA A 208 -23.76 -10.70 -0.89
CA ALA A 208 -24.74 -9.75 -1.42
C ALA A 208 -26.18 -10.03 -0.96
N LYS A 209 -26.50 -11.29 -0.62
CA LYS A 209 -27.85 -11.72 -0.21
C LYS A 209 -27.87 -12.33 1.20
N ARG A 210 -26.78 -12.24 1.95
CA ARG A 210 -26.66 -12.82 3.29
C ARG A 210 -27.18 -11.83 4.33
N GLU A 211 -28.20 -12.21 5.06
CA GLU A 211 -28.71 -11.42 6.18
C GLU A 211 -27.62 -11.24 7.28
N GLY A 212 -27.53 -10.03 7.84
CA GLY A 212 -26.53 -9.67 8.86
C GLY A 212 -25.11 -9.46 8.34
N ALA A 213 -24.87 -9.62 7.02
CA ALA A 213 -23.57 -9.32 6.40
C ALA A 213 -23.63 -8.08 5.52
N LEU A 214 -22.52 -7.33 5.48
CA LEU A 214 -22.38 -6.21 4.57
C LEU A 214 -22.11 -6.74 3.15
N PRO A 215 -22.92 -6.35 2.15
CA PRO A 215 -22.92 -6.98 0.82
C PRO A 215 -21.68 -6.70 -0.02
N GLU A 216 -20.91 -5.67 0.31
CA GLU A 216 -19.66 -5.30 -0.34
C GLU A 216 -18.48 -6.19 0.07
N ILE A 217 -18.58 -6.96 1.14
CA ILE A 217 -17.48 -7.82 1.62
C ILE A 217 -17.19 -8.93 0.61
N PHE A 218 -15.92 -9.07 0.25
CA PHE A 218 -15.40 -10.13 -0.61
C PHE A 218 -14.69 -11.22 0.20
N THR A 219 -13.84 -10.83 1.18
CA THR A 219 -13.19 -11.73 2.15
C THR A 219 -13.16 -11.08 3.52
N TYR A 220 -12.92 -11.87 4.58
CA TYR A 220 -12.86 -11.41 5.95
C TYR A 220 -11.81 -12.17 6.76
N GLY A 221 -11.62 -11.81 8.02
CA GLY A 221 -10.62 -12.43 8.87
C GLY A 221 -9.18 -12.01 8.53
N ASN A 222 -9.00 -10.77 8.06
CA ASN A 222 -7.71 -10.18 7.82
C ASN A 222 -7.33 -9.19 8.94
N ARG A 223 -6.02 -9.04 9.20
CA ARG A 223 -5.54 -8.07 10.18
C ARG A 223 -5.30 -6.70 9.57
N ASN A 224 -4.43 -6.61 8.56
CA ASN A 224 -4.07 -5.34 7.92
C ASN A 224 -3.44 -5.60 6.54
N VAL A 225 -4.26 -5.66 5.53
CA VAL A 225 -3.82 -5.94 4.14
C VAL A 225 -3.21 -4.69 3.53
N GLN A 226 -1.89 -4.71 3.26
CA GLN A 226 -1.12 -3.53 2.80
C GLN A 226 -0.75 -3.57 1.31
N GLY A 227 -0.62 -4.74 0.72
CA GLY A 227 -0.37 -4.89 -0.70
C GLY A 227 -1.33 -5.89 -1.32
N ALA A 228 -1.77 -5.59 -2.54
CA ALA A 228 -2.60 -6.48 -3.33
C ALA A 228 -2.36 -6.25 -4.83
N ALA A 229 -2.46 -7.34 -5.61
CA ALA A 229 -2.33 -7.30 -7.07
C ALA A 229 -3.13 -8.46 -7.69
N LEU A 230 -3.64 -8.28 -8.90
CA LEU A 230 -4.20 -9.37 -9.66
C LEU A 230 -3.10 -10.23 -10.27
N HIS A 231 -3.21 -11.54 -10.13
CA HIS A 231 -2.34 -12.46 -10.85
C HIS A 231 -2.57 -12.31 -12.37
N PRO A 232 -1.53 -12.05 -13.18
CA PRO A 232 -1.69 -11.63 -14.58
C PRO A 232 -2.36 -12.68 -15.46
N ARG A 233 -2.18 -13.97 -15.17
CA ARG A 233 -2.79 -15.07 -15.92
C ARG A 233 -4.17 -15.45 -15.40
N THR A 234 -4.32 -15.71 -14.08
CA THR A 234 -5.57 -16.25 -13.51
C THR A 234 -6.59 -15.18 -13.18
N GLY A 235 -6.17 -13.93 -12.90
CA GLY A 235 -7.04 -12.85 -12.44
C GLY A 235 -7.46 -12.99 -10.96
N GLU A 236 -6.89 -13.93 -10.22
CA GLU A 236 -7.08 -14.05 -8.78
C GLU A 236 -6.40 -12.89 -8.05
N LEU A 237 -7.00 -12.44 -6.97
CA LEU A 237 -6.44 -11.39 -6.13
C LEU A 237 -5.41 -11.99 -5.18
N TRP A 238 -4.16 -11.61 -5.31
CA TRP A 238 -3.10 -11.91 -4.35
C TRP A 238 -2.91 -10.73 -3.43
N ALA A 239 -2.74 -10.99 -2.14
CA ALA A 239 -2.53 -9.95 -1.16
C ALA A 239 -1.64 -10.44 -0.03
N HIS A 240 -0.92 -9.51 0.58
CA HIS A 240 -0.21 -9.75 1.82
C HIS A 240 -0.73 -8.86 2.93
N GLU A 241 -0.58 -9.33 4.14
CA GLU A 241 -0.97 -8.61 5.34
C GLU A 241 0.09 -8.65 6.43
N HIS A 242 0.03 -7.65 7.32
CA HIS A 242 0.88 -7.61 8.49
C HIS A 242 0.33 -8.51 9.59
N GLY A 243 1.13 -9.45 10.05
CA GLY A 243 0.93 -10.12 11.32
C GLY A 243 1.21 -9.19 12.51
N PRO A 244 1.01 -9.65 13.74
CA PRO A 244 1.44 -8.89 14.93
C PRO A 244 2.96 -8.93 15.09
N GLN A 245 3.50 -9.63 16.06
CA GLN A 245 4.96 -9.83 16.18
C GLN A 245 5.34 -11.07 15.36
N GLY A 246 5.75 -10.87 14.09
CA GLY A 246 5.91 -11.93 13.10
C GLY A 246 4.59 -12.40 12.49
N GLY A 247 4.65 -13.37 11.58
CA GLY A 247 3.46 -13.95 10.96
C GLY A 247 2.79 -13.03 9.92
N ASP A 248 3.57 -12.20 9.23
CA ASP A 248 3.07 -11.58 7.99
C ASP A 248 2.81 -12.68 6.96
N GLU A 249 1.77 -12.53 6.15
CA GLU A 249 1.29 -13.57 5.25
C GLU A 249 1.10 -13.06 3.82
N LEU A 250 1.36 -13.95 2.85
CA LEU A 250 0.94 -13.79 1.46
C LEU A 250 -0.16 -14.81 1.17
N ASN A 251 -1.28 -14.34 0.66
CA ASN A 251 -2.48 -15.14 0.43
C ASN A 251 -3.05 -14.91 -0.99
N ILE A 252 -3.75 -15.92 -1.53
CA ILE A 252 -4.69 -15.75 -2.65
C ILE A 252 -6.07 -15.52 -2.05
N LEU A 253 -6.63 -14.33 -2.28
CA LEU A 253 -7.93 -13.98 -1.72
C LEU A 253 -9.08 -14.47 -2.61
N ARG A 254 -9.83 -15.46 -2.13
CA ARG A 254 -10.94 -16.08 -2.85
C ARG A 254 -12.28 -15.67 -2.24
N SER A 255 -13.27 -15.50 -3.10
CA SER A 255 -14.62 -15.06 -2.76
C SER A 255 -15.21 -15.80 -1.56
N GLY A 256 -15.68 -15.07 -0.56
CA GLY A 256 -16.35 -15.58 0.63
C GLY A 256 -15.48 -16.25 1.68
N ARG A 257 -14.16 -16.29 1.49
CA ARG A 257 -13.25 -16.99 2.42
C ARG A 257 -12.89 -16.15 3.64
N ASN A 258 -12.73 -16.87 4.77
CA ASN A 258 -12.16 -16.38 6.02
C ASN A 258 -10.65 -16.63 6.01
N TYR A 259 -9.83 -15.61 6.36
CA TYR A 259 -8.37 -15.73 6.44
C TYR A 259 -7.85 -15.85 7.87
N GLY A 260 -8.74 -16.02 8.82
CA GLY A 260 -8.46 -16.58 10.15
C GLY A 260 -8.15 -15.58 11.25
N TRP A 261 -7.71 -14.37 10.96
CA TRP A 261 -7.41 -13.41 12.01
C TRP A 261 -8.66 -13.05 12.85
N PRO A 262 -8.59 -13.02 14.20
CA PRO A 262 -7.47 -13.39 15.09
C PRO A 262 -7.56 -14.85 15.58
N VAL A 263 -8.48 -15.65 15.06
CA VAL A 263 -8.75 -17.03 15.53
C VAL A 263 -7.55 -17.94 15.32
N ILE A 264 -6.90 -17.82 14.14
CA ILE A 264 -5.60 -18.42 13.88
C ILE A 264 -4.60 -17.38 13.43
N THR A 265 -3.35 -17.51 13.84
CA THR A 265 -2.22 -16.67 13.37
C THR A 265 -0.90 -17.30 13.77
N HIS A 266 0.12 -17.09 12.94
CA HIS A 266 1.50 -17.44 13.25
C HIS A 266 2.22 -16.37 14.09
N GLY A 267 1.60 -15.17 14.23
CA GLY A 267 2.16 -14.07 14.99
C GLY A 267 1.92 -14.21 16.50
N ARG A 268 2.58 -13.35 17.26
CA ARG A 268 2.53 -13.30 18.73
C ARG A 268 2.18 -11.91 19.21
N THR A 269 1.72 -11.80 20.46
CA THR A 269 1.45 -10.50 21.07
C THR A 269 2.75 -9.69 21.21
N TYR A 270 2.65 -8.38 20.95
CA TYR A 270 3.78 -7.48 21.20
C TYR A 270 4.19 -7.50 22.68
N GLY A 271 5.50 -7.38 22.93
CA GLY A 271 6.10 -7.34 24.25
C GLY A 271 6.21 -8.71 24.93
N LEU A 272 5.11 -9.38 25.23
CA LEU A 272 5.12 -10.64 25.97
C LEU A 272 5.28 -11.89 25.09
N GLY A 273 5.16 -11.78 23.76
CA GLY A 273 5.32 -12.89 22.84
C GLY A 273 4.33 -14.06 23.05
N ARG A 274 3.13 -13.78 23.61
CA ARG A 274 2.10 -14.80 23.85
C ARG A 274 1.44 -15.22 22.55
N THR A 275 0.92 -16.44 22.50
CA THR A 275 0.06 -16.91 21.40
C THR A 275 -1.23 -16.09 21.33
N ILE A 276 -1.75 -15.93 20.12
CA ILE A 276 -3.03 -15.28 19.84
C ILE A 276 -3.93 -16.35 19.21
N GLY A 277 -5.21 -16.36 19.57
CA GLY A 277 -6.19 -17.29 19.03
C GLY A 277 -5.99 -18.73 19.45
N GLU A 278 -6.51 -19.65 18.63
CA GLU A 278 -6.63 -21.09 18.92
C GLU A 278 -5.46 -21.92 18.36
N GLY A 279 -4.65 -21.31 17.45
CA GLY A 279 -3.53 -21.99 16.80
C GLY A 279 -3.04 -21.29 15.54
N THR A 280 -2.32 -22.05 14.72
CA THR A 280 -1.70 -21.53 13.48
C THR A 280 -2.37 -22.05 12.21
N GLU A 281 -3.17 -23.09 12.29
CA GLU A 281 -3.87 -23.71 11.16
C GLU A 281 -5.27 -24.17 11.59
N ARG A 282 -6.22 -24.12 10.66
CA ARG A 282 -7.57 -24.70 10.79
C ARG A 282 -8.05 -25.15 9.41
N GLU A 283 -8.76 -26.27 9.33
CA GLU A 283 -9.13 -26.94 8.06
C GLU A 283 -9.97 -26.04 7.13
N ASP A 284 -10.88 -25.24 7.70
CA ASP A 284 -11.78 -24.36 6.94
C ASP A 284 -11.13 -23.03 6.52
N ILE A 285 -9.90 -22.75 6.95
CA ILE A 285 -9.15 -21.53 6.66
C ILE A 285 -8.04 -21.83 5.64
N PRO A 286 -7.95 -21.09 4.52
CA PRO A 286 -6.89 -21.27 3.54
C PRO A 286 -5.50 -21.12 4.16
N LYS A 287 -4.56 -21.99 3.76
CA LYS A 287 -3.16 -21.83 4.13
C LYS A 287 -2.53 -20.69 3.36
N ALA A 288 -1.74 -19.87 4.03
CA ALA A 288 -0.95 -18.83 3.40
C ALA A 288 0.12 -19.43 2.46
N LEU A 289 0.37 -18.80 1.33
CA LEU A 289 1.41 -19.21 0.38
C LEU A 289 2.82 -18.99 0.94
N LYS A 290 2.96 -17.95 1.75
CA LYS A 290 4.21 -17.57 2.41
C LYS A 290 3.90 -16.94 3.76
N ILE A 291 4.71 -17.27 4.75
CA ILE A 291 4.65 -16.69 6.11
C ILE A 291 6.05 -16.23 6.46
N TRP A 292 6.18 -15.00 6.97
CA TRP A 292 7.46 -14.47 7.43
C TRP A 292 7.58 -14.60 8.96
N LEU A 293 8.52 -15.44 9.36
CA LEU A 293 8.83 -15.77 10.76
C LEU A 293 10.35 -15.78 10.99
N PRO A 294 10.83 -15.58 12.22
CA PRO A 294 10.07 -15.23 13.44
C PRO A 294 9.66 -13.76 13.52
N GLN A 295 10.14 -12.94 12.61
CA GLN A 295 9.93 -11.50 12.62
C GLN A 295 9.11 -11.05 11.43
N SER A 296 8.23 -10.06 11.67
CA SER A 296 7.55 -9.32 10.61
C SER A 296 8.55 -8.59 9.73
N ILE A 297 8.37 -8.66 8.43
CA ILE A 297 9.07 -7.80 7.45
C ILE A 297 8.30 -6.51 7.21
N ALA A 298 7.06 -6.43 7.68
CA ALA A 298 6.09 -5.39 7.38
C ALA A 298 5.95 -5.16 5.87
N PRO A 299 5.41 -6.13 5.11
CA PRO A 299 5.32 -6.08 3.66
C PRO A 299 4.44 -4.91 3.19
N SER A 300 4.81 -4.31 2.04
CA SER A 300 4.13 -3.13 1.48
C SER A 300 4.21 -3.13 -0.03
N GLY A 301 3.25 -2.51 -0.70
CA GLY A 301 3.12 -2.57 -2.15
C GLY A 301 3.15 -4.02 -2.65
N LEU A 302 2.62 -4.29 -3.83
CA LEU A 302 2.67 -5.62 -4.42
C LEU A 302 2.47 -5.50 -5.93
N THR A 303 3.34 -6.14 -6.72
CA THR A 303 3.16 -6.19 -8.16
C THR A 303 3.75 -7.48 -8.73
N PHE A 304 3.05 -8.08 -9.70
CA PHE A 304 3.64 -9.10 -10.55
C PHE A 304 4.51 -8.43 -11.62
N TYR A 305 5.58 -9.08 -12.01
CA TYR A 305 6.39 -8.65 -13.13
C TYR A 305 6.03 -9.44 -14.40
N THR A 306 5.62 -8.72 -15.44
CA THR A 306 5.22 -9.28 -16.74
C THR A 306 6.04 -8.74 -17.91
N GLY A 307 6.85 -7.72 -17.64
CA GLY A 307 7.62 -6.98 -18.64
C GLY A 307 8.72 -7.77 -19.35
N SER A 308 9.34 -7.10 -20.31
CA SER A 308 10.40 -7.67 -21.13
C SER A 308 11.81 -7.21 -20.76
N LEU A 309 11.96 -6.13 -19.95
CA LEU A 309 13.29 -5.63 -19.58
C LEU A 309 14.07 -6.63 -18.71
N PHE A 310 13.38 -7.39 -17.87
CA PHE A 310 13.96 -8.42 -17.02
C PHE A 310 13.39 -9.80 -17.34
N PRO A 311 13.78 -10.44 -18.47
CA PRO A 311 13.18 -11.71 -18.89
C PRO A 311 13.24 -12.82 -17.83
N GLN A 312 14.32 -12.88 -17.02
CA GLN A 312 14.48 -13.90 -15.97
C GLN A 312 13.65 -13.60 -14.70
N TRP A 313 13.02 -12.43 -14.60
CA TRP A 313 12.12 -12.05 -13.52
C TRP A 313 10.64 -12.18 -13.91
N ARG A 314 10.34 -12.59 -15.14
CA ARG A 314 8.94 -12.83 -15.54
C ARG A 314 8.24 -13.76 -14.58
N SER A 315 7.00 -13.45 -14.27
CA SER A 315 6.15 -14.14 -13.30
C SER A 315 6.65 -14.07 -11.85
N SER A 316 7.71 -13.31 -11.54
CA SER A 316 8.06 -13.00 -10.16
C SER A 316 7.05 -12.03 -9.55
N LEU A 317 6.92 -12.11 -8.24
CA LEU A 317 6.13 -11.19 -7.43
C LEU A 317 7.08 -10.27 -6.66
N PHE A 318 6.88 -8.95 -6.77
CA PHE A 318 7.66 -7.95 -6.05
C PHE A 318 6.83 -7.30 -4.95
N LEU A 319 7.46 -7.10 -3.79
CA LEU A 319 6.89 -6.37 -2.66
C LEU A 319 7.97 -5.55 -1.96
N GLY A 320 7.55 -4.50 -1.28
CA GLY A 320 8.43 -3.75 -0.39
C GLY A 320 8.44 -4.34 1.01
N SER A 321 9.50 -4.06 1.75
CA SER A 321 9.59 -4.28 3.21
C SER A 321 9.82 -2.96 3.91
N LEU A 322 8.91 -2.62 4.82
CA LEU A 322 9.02 -1.40 5.61
C LEU A 322 10.00 -1.56 6.76
N ARG A 323 10.06 -2.75 7.37
CA ARG A 323 10.90 -3.01 8.53
C ARG A 323 12.34 -3.29 8.12
N GLU A 324 12.56 -4.14 7.13
CA GLU A 324 13.91 -4.52 6.69
C GLU A 324 14.48 -3.55 5.66
N GLN A 325 13.66 -2.61 5.16
CA GLN A 325 14.06 -1.58 4.18
C GLN A 325 14.62 -2.19 2.89
N MET A 326 13.90 -3.15 2.33
CA MET A 326 14.31 -3.92 1.16
C MET A 326 13.19 -4.00 0.13
N LEU A 327 13.57 -4.15 -1.13
CA LEU A 327 12.71 -4.69 -2.17
C LEU A 327 12.86 -6.22 -2.14
N ILE A 328 11.74 -6.93 -2.11
CA ILE A 328 11.72 -8.39 -2.07
C ILE A 328 11.15 -8.90 -3.38
N ARG A 329 11.85 -9.87 -3.99
CA ARG A 329 11.37 -10.62 -5.16
C ARG A 329 11.09 -12.05 -4.75
N LEU A 330 9.87 -12.50 -5.01
CA LEU A 330 9.49 -13.90 -4.85
C LEU A 330 9.46 -14.60 -6.20
N THR A 331 10.14 -15.73 -6.28
CA THR A 331 10.05 -16.64 -7.43
C THR A 331 8.87 -17.57 -7.22
N LEU A 332 8.07 -17.77 -8.27
CA LEU A 332 6.85 -18.57 -8.24
C LEU A 332 6.95 -19.77 -9.21
N ASP A 333 6.37 -20.89 -8.79
CA ASP A 333 5.99 -22.01 -9.66
C ASP A 333 4.50 -22.31 -9.44
N GLY A 334 3.67 -21.90 -10.39
CA GLY A 334 2.23 -21.82 -10.19
C GLY A 334 1.88 -20.87 -9.02
N ASP A 335 1.19 -21.40 -8.01
CA ASP A 335 0.85 -20.67 -6.79
C ASP A 335 1.93 -20.82 -5.69
N ALA A 336 2.93 -21.70 -5.89
CA ALA A 336 3.95 -21.93 -4.88
C ALA A 336 5.07 -20.89 -4.92
N VAL A 337 5.44 -20.35 -3.75
CA VAL A 337 6.64 -19.51 -3.60
C VAL A 337 7.84 -20.42 -3.46
N THR A 338 8.74 -20.42 -4.48
CA THR A 338 9.91 -21.31 -4.55
C THR A 338 11.23 -20.63 -4.20
N GLY A 339 11.25 -19.29 -4.13
CA GLY A 339 12.45 -18.53 -3.78
C GLY A 339 12.12 -17.14 -3.29
N GLU A 340 13.05 -16.54 -2.54
CA GLU A 340 12.97 -15.17 -2.04
C GLU A 340 14.33 -14.50 -2.17
N GLU A 341 14.40 -13.40 -2.92
CA GLU A 341 15.58 -12.54 -3.04
C GLU A 341 15.30 -11.20 -2.34
N ARG A 342 16.26 -10.76 -1.53
CA ARG A 342 16.18 -9.50 -0.76
C ARG A 342 17.16 -8.49 -1.32
N ILE A 343 16.65 -7.41 -1.89
CA ILE A 343 17.42 -6.37 -2.59
C ILE A 343 17.46 -5.12 -1.71
N SER A 344 18.63 -4.79 -1.17
CA SER A 344 18.86 -3.65 -0.28
C SER A 344 19.30 -2.39 -1.05
N GLY A 345 19.42 -1.27 -0.34
CA GLY A 345 19.99 -0.02 -0.87
C GLY A 345 18.97 1.02 -1.32
N LEU A 346 17.66 0.72 -1.27
CA LEU A 346 16.60 1.64 -1.66
C LEU A 346 15.82 2.24 -0.46
N GLY A 347 16.22 1.88 0.77
CA GLY A 347 15.58 2.35 2.00
C GLY A 347 14.24 1.65 2.28
N ARG A 348 13.39 2.30 3.09
CA ARG A 348 12.08 1.81 3.52
C ARG A 348 11.09 1.85 2.36
N ILE A 349 10.87 0.72 1.71
CA ILE A 349 10.03 0.63 0.51
C ILE A 349 8.55 0.65 0.91
N ARG A 350 7.78 1.58 0.35
CA ARG A 350 6.34 1.72 0.61
C ARG A 350 5.48 1.18 -0.53
N ASP A 351 5.90 1.38 -1.77
CA ASP A 351 5.16 0.86 -2.92
C ASP A 351 6.11 0.38 -4.02
N VAL A 352 5.65 -0.56 -4.81
CA VAL A 352 6.36 -1.10 -5.98
C VAL A 352 5.36 -1.32 -7.11
N ARG A 353 5.70 -0.87 -8.32
CA ARG A 353 4.86 -1.00 -9.51
C ARG A 353 5.71 -1.41 -10.72
N GLU A 354 5.12 -2.15 -11.64
CA GLU A 354 5.64 -2.36 -12.97
C GLU A 354 5.15 -1.23 -13.90
N GLY A 355 6.06 -0.61 -14.64
CA GLY A 355 5.71 0.35 -15.67
C GLY A 355 5.41 -0.29 -17.02
N ALA A 356 4.64 0.40 -17.86
CA ALA A 356 4.38 -0.02 -19.24
C ALA A 356 5.67 -0.12 -20.08
N ASP A 357 6.72 0.54 -19.67
CA ASP A 357 8.08 0.46 -20.22
C ASP A 357 8.86 -0.78 -19.75
N GLY A 358 8.24 -1.61 -18.90
CA GLY A 358 8.85 -2.81 -18.32
C GLY A 358 9.84 -2.52 -17.17
N ALA A 359 10.03 -1.27 -16.78
CA ALA A 359 10.85 -0.92 -15.61
C ALA A 359 10.08 -1.19 -14.31
N ILE A 360 10.82 -1.35 -13.21
CA ILE A 360 10.24 -1.48 -11.87
C ILE A 360 10.36 -0.12 -11.18
N TYR A 361 9.24 0.42 -10.73
CA TYR A 361 9.15 1.67 -10.00
C TYR A 361 9.04 1.38 -8.51
N VAL A 362 9.92 1.98 -7.71
CA VAL A 362 10.03 1.74 -6.27
C VAL A 362 9.89 3.05 -5.52
N LEU A 363 8.91 3.13 -4.64
CA LEU A 363 8.66 4.31 -3.81
C LEU A 363 9.27 4.11 -2.42
N SER A 364 10.29 4.89 -2.11
CA SER A 364 10.97 4.84 -0.82
C SER A 364 10.43 5.91 0.12
N GLU A 365 9.84 5.47 1.23
CA GLU A 365 9.29 6.37 2.26
C GLU A 365 10.42 7.10 3.01
N SER A 366 11.48 6.37 3.41
CA SER A 366 12.58 6.95 4.19
C SER A 366 13.48 7.88 3.38
N ALA A 367 13.66 7.58 2.07
CA ALA A 367 14.41 8.45 1.19
C ALA A 367 13.58 9.63 0.67
N GLY A 368 12.24 9.56 0.75
CA GLY A 368 11.34 10.53 0.12
C GLY A 368 11.53 10.57 -1.40
N GLN A 369 11.72 9.40 -2.04
CA GLN A 369 12.12 9.31 -3.44
C GLN A 369 11.29 8.26 -4.20
N LEU A 370 11.12 8.53 -5.50
CA LEU A 370 10.63 7.55 -6.46
C LEU A 370 11.79 7.12 -7.35
N PHE A 371 12.09 5.83 -7.35
CA PHE A 371 13.12 5.21 -8.18
C PHE A 371 12.52 4.48 -9.37
N ARG A 372 13.24 4.51 -10.48
CA ARG A 372 13.02 3.66 -11.65
C ARG A 372 14.21 2.73 -11.81
N LEU A 373 13.94 1.42 -11.82
CA LEU A 373 14.94 0.36 -11.94
C LEU A 373 14.91 -0.22 -13.34
N THR A 374 16.05 -0.26 -13.99
CA THR A 374 16.26 -0.92 -15.28
C THR A 374 17.49 -1.80 -15.22
N PRO A 375 17.65 -2.82 -16.09
CA PRO A 375 18.91 -3.53 -16.15
C PRO A 375 20.01 -2.59 -16.61
N SER A 376 21.18 -2.65 -15.95
CA SER A 376 22.38 -2.03 -16.52
C SER A 376 22.72 -2.76 -17.81
N THR A 377 23.04 -2.03 -18.85
CA THR A 377 23.61 -2.61 -20.07
C THR A 377 24.93 -3.32 -19.70
N PRO A 378 25.21 -4.55 -20.18
CA PRO A 378 26.47 -5.23 -19.95
C PRO A 378 27.65 -4.39 -20.38
#